data_acce1a2e1f7ef4ffc883e7fbb363e02b
#
_entry.id   acce1a2e1f7ef4ffc883e7fbb363e02b
#
_cell.length_a   1.000
_cell.length_b   1.000
_cell.length_c   1.000
_cell.angle_alpha   90.00
_cell.angle_beta   90.00
_cell.angle_gamma   90.00
#
_symmetry.space_group_name_H-M   'P 1'
#
loop_
_entity.id
_entity.type
_entity.pdbx_description
1 polymer ?
#
loop_
_entity_poly.entity_id
_entity_poly.type
_entity_poly.pdbx_seq_one_letter_code
_entity_poly.pdbx_strand_id
1 'polypeptide(L)'
;MFTMKLSLHSRALPNQTNSMFQRFTWTEQSWKLYTYLPIDYCDTYALCGAYARCLVTDSLVCQCLKGFKPKLQQRWDSMDWSQGCVRNKRLSCEEKSTHGFLKFSGLKLPDTTHSWVNTKMNLEECKAECLNNYTCMAYTNSDIMMSQKPKESTHDALLME
;
A
#
# COMPACT_ATOMS: atom_id res chain seq x y z
N MET A 1 42.97 6.64 24.36
CA MET A 1 41.94 6.76 23.31
C MET A 1 40.77 5.87 23.74
N PHE A 2 39.77 6.45 24.42
CA PHE A 2 38.63 5.71 24.93
C PHE A 2 37.55 5.67 23.87
N THR A 3 37.34 4.52 23.27
CA THR A 3 36.21 4.28 22.37
C THR A 3 34.94 4.08 23.19
N MET A 4 34.14 5.12 23.36
CA MET A 4 32.77 4.98 23.88
C MET A 4 31.93 4.21 22.86
N LYS A 5 31.68 2.95 23.14
CA LYS A 5 30.63 2.18 22.46
C LYS A 5 29.30 2.70 22.98
N LEU A 6 28.69 3.62 22.27
CA LEU A 6 27.30 4.03 22.51
C LEU A 6 26.40 2.82 22.16
N SER A 7 26.09 2.02 23.16
CA SER A 7 25.06 1.00 23.07
C SER A 7 23.70 1.71 23.04
N LEU A 8 23.18 1.95 21.85
CA LEU A 8 21.85 2.53 21.70
C LEU A 8 20.79 1.48 22.07
N HIS A 9 20.30 1.54 23.31
CA HIS A 9 19.21 0.68 23.74
C HIS A 9 17.90 1.24 23.18
N SER A 10 17.23 0.45 22.35
CA SER A 10 15.90 0.77 21.86
C SER A 10 14.96 -0.42 22.04
N ARG A 11 13.69 -0.12 22.34
CA ARG A 11 12.63 -1.13 22.40
C ARG A 11 11.40 -0.63 21.64
N ALA A 12 10.66 -1.56 21.06
CA ALA A 12 9.42 -1.29 20.36
C ALA A 12 8.28 -2.04 21.04
N LEU A 13 7.19 -1.34 21.33
CA LEU A 13 6.04 -1.85 22.06
C LEU A 13 4.77 -1.59 21.27
N PRO A 14 3.93 -2.61 21.02
CA PRO A 14 2.58 -2.39 20.54
C PRO A 14 1.73 -1.81 21.70
N ASN A 15 1.03 -0.74 21.44
CA ASN A 15 0.01 -0.21 22.35
C ASN A 15 -1.36 -0.68 21.87
N GLN A 16 -1.93 -1.67 22.54
CA GLN A 16 -3.21 -2.29 22.15
C GLN A 16 -4.41 -1.36 22.35
N THR A 17 -4.31 -0.37 23.27
CA THR A 17 -5.43 0.53 23.59
C THR A 17 -5.76 1.48 22.44
N ASN A 18 -4.75 1.93 21.70
CA ASN A 18 -4.90 2.89 20.60
C ASN A 18 -4.35 2.37 19.26
N SER A 19 -4.10 1.06 19.16
CA SER A 19 -3.57 0.41 17.95
C SER A 19 -2.28 1.06 17.40
N MET A 20 -1.47 1.58 18.30
CA MET A 20 -0.22 2.26 17.96
C MET A 20 0.99 1.37 18.23
N PHE A 21 2.00 1.49 17.40
CA PHE A 21 3.30 0.91 17.63
C PHE A 21 4.27 2.01 18.05
N GLN A 22 4.84 1.91 19.24
CA GLN A 22 5.69 2.93 19.83
C GLN A 22 7.12 2.43 19.95
N ARG A 23 8.09 3.23 19.53
CA ARG A 23 9.52 2.98 19.71
C ARG A 23 10.10 3.93 20.71
N PHE A 24 10.75 3.39 21.72
CA PHE A 24 11.44 4.12 22.76
C PHE A 24 12.95 3.97 22.63
N THR A 25 13.69 4.99 23.06
CA THR A 25 15.13 4.97 23.22
C THR A 25 15.49 5.26 24.68
N TRP A 26 16.54 4.60 25.16
CA TRP A 26 17.06 4.85 26.50
C TRP A 26 18.01 6.05 26.45
N THR A 27 17.66 7.14 27.12
CA THR A 27 18.48 8.35 27.22
C THR A 27 18.40 8.92 28.62
N GLU A 28 19.53 9.40 29.15
CA GLU A 28 19.56 10.08 30.44
C GLU A 28 18.83 9.33 31.58
N GLN A 29 19.07 7.99 31.66
CA GLN A 29 18.48 7.11 32.69
C GLN A 29 16.95 6.94 32.61
N SER A 30 16.35 7.24 31.46
CA SER A 30 14.92 7.04 31.25
C SER A 30 14.62 6.59 29.83
N TRP A 31 13.47 5.91 29.65
CA TRP A 31 12.93 5.60 28.34
C TRP A 31 12.17 6.81 27.81
N LYS A 32 12.62 7.36 26.67
CA LYS A 32 11.93 8.44 25.98
C LYS A 32 11.31 7.91 24.71
N LEU A 33 10.07 8.35 24.40
CA LEU A 33 9.39 8.02 23.14
C LEU A 33 10.17 8.66 21.99
N TYR A 34 10.62 7.83 21.05
CA TYR A 34 11.37 8.27 19.87
C TYR A 34 10.47 8.46 18.65
N THR A 35 9.58 7.49 18.40
CA THR A 35 8.61 7.56 17.30
C THR A 35 7.43 6.63 17.57
N TYR A 36 6.35 6.82 16.85
CA TYR A 36 5.17 5.96 16.87
C TYR A 36 4.59 5.82 15.47
N LEU A 37 3.83 4.76 15.25
CA LEU A 37 3.06 4.49 14.03
C LEU A 37 1.60 4.18 14.43
N PRO A 38 0.62 4.59 13.65
CA PRO A 38 0.71 5.38 12.41
C PRO A 38 1.15 6.83 12.66
N ILE A 39 1.89 7.41 11.72
CA ILE A 39 2.33 8.81 11.76
C ILE A 39 1.23 9.72 11.23
N ASP A 40 0.51 9.26 10.24
CA ASP A 40 -0.58 9.99 9.61
C ASP A 40 -1.80 9.08 9.34
N TYR A 41 -2.88 9.66 8.87
CA TYR A 41 -4.11 8.94 8.56
C TYR A 41 -3.89 7.85 7.50
N CYS A 42 -3.01 8.07 6.54
CA CYS A 42 -2.74 7.12 5.46
C CYS A 42 -1.99 5.86 5.93
N ASP A 43 -1.44 5.86 7.13
CA ASP A 43 -0.86 4.66 7.73
C ASP A 43 -1.91 3.71 8.30
N THR A 44 -3.16 4.18 8.46
CA THR A 44 -4.27 3.33 8.90
C THR A 44 -4.64 2.35 7.78
N TYR A 45 -4.59 1.05 8.10
CA TYR A 45 -4.93 0.01 7.13
C TYR A 45 -6.36 0.17 6.61
N ALA A 46 -6.51 0.05 5.29
CA ALA A 46 -7.80 0.10 4.57
C ALA A 46 -8.64 1.36 4.80
N LEU A 47 -8.06 2.48 5.26
CA LEU A 47 -8.77 3.74 5.50
C LEU A 47 -9.65 4.15 4.30
N CYS A 48 -9.12 4.07 3.09
CA CYS A 48 -9.82 4.43 1.86
C CYS A 48 -10.56 3.26 1.19
N GLY A 49 -10.47 2.06 1.76
CA GLY A 49 -11.06 0.86 1.19
C GLY A 49 -10.41 0.42 -0.13
N ALA A 50 -11.07 -0.51 -0.83
CA ALA A 50 -10.53 -1.09 -2.07
C ALA A 50 -10.52 -0.08 -3.22
N TYR A 51 -9.52 -0.16 -4.11
CA TYR A 51 -9.37 0.65 -5.34
C TYR A 51 -9.35 2.16 -5.10
N ALA A 52 -8.91 2.58 -3.92
CA ALA A 52 -8.68 3.96 -3.58
C ALA A 52 -7.25 4.18 -3.09
N ARG A 53 -6.79 5.41 -3.16
CA ARG A 53 -5.50 5.84 -2.62
C ARG A 53 -5.70 6.90 -1.55
N CYS A 54 -4.82 6.91 -0.57
CA CYS A 54 -4.77 7.95 0.44
C CYS A 54 -3.77 9.04 0.02
N LEU A 55 -4.13 10.30 0.19
CA LEU A 55 -3.31 11.46 -0.14
C LEU A 55 -3.05 12.26 1.13
N VAL A 56 -1.79 12.31 1.57
CA VAL A 56 -1.39 12.98 2.82
C VAL A 56 -1.52 14.51 2.73
N THR A 57 -1.43 15.06 1.51
CA THR A 57 -1.31 16.51 1.27
C THR A 57 -2.60 17.19 0.87
N ASP A 58 -3.66 16.43 0.58
CA ASP A 58 -4.92 16.99 0.06
C ASP A 58 -6.00 17.11 1.14
N SER A 59 -6.89 18.06 0.92
CA SER A 59 -8.11 18.22 1.73
C SER A 59 -9.04 17.00 1.64
N LEU A 60 -8.96 16.26 0.54
CA LEU A 60 -9.63 14.98 0.33
C LEU A 60 -8.62 13.86 0.57
N VAL A 61 -8.65 13.29 1.75
CA VAL A 61 -7.73 12.24 2.19
C VAL A 61 -7.79 11.00 1.28
N CYS A 62 -8.98 10.62 0.79
CA CYS A 62 -9.17 9.46 -0.06
C CYS A 62 -9.62 9.82 -1.47
N GLN A 63 -9.03 9.19 -2.47
CA GLN A 63 -9.36 9.35 -3.88
C GLN A 63 -9.47 7.99 -4.56
N CYS A 64 -10.54 7.74 -5.33
CA CYS A 64 -10.63 6.57 -6.18
C CYS A 64 -9.53 6.56 -7.24
N LEU A 65 -9.00 5.39 -7.55
CA LEU A 65 -8.08 5.22 -8.66
C LEU A 65 -8.77 5.55 -9.99
N LYS A 66 -7.98 5.93 -10.99
CA LYS A 66 -8.49 6.19 -12.33
C LYS A 66 -9.25 4.97 -12.86
N GLY A 67 -10.44 5.16 -13.44
CA GLY A 67 -11.32 4.09 -13.89
C GLY A 67 -12.27 3.55 -12.81
N PHE A 68 -12.22 4.11 -11.59
CA PHE A 68 -13.05 3.70 -10.46
C PHE A 68 -13.86 4.88 -9.93
N LYS A 69 -14.95 4.57 -9.23
CA LYS A 69 -15.83 5.54 -8.57
C LYS A 69 -16.19 5.02 -7.17
N PRO A 70 -16.62 5.90 -6.25
CA PRO A 70 -17.10 5.47 -4.96
C PRO A 70 -18.18 4.38 -5.07
N LYS A 71 -18.07 3.33 -4.25
CA LYS A 71 -19.07 2.27 -4.20
C LYS A 71 -20.41 2.80 -3.66
N LEU A 72 -20.33 3.69 -2.66
CA LEU A 72 -21.47 4.39 -2.06
C LEU A 72 -21.16 5.89 -1.99
N GLN A 73 -21.68 6.67 -2.95
CA GLN A 73 -21.40 8.10 -3.07
C GLN A 73 -21.76 8.89 -1.79
N GLN A 74 -22.92 8.64 -1.21
CA GLN A 74 -23.37 9.35 0.00
C GLN A 74 -22.41 9.18 1.19
N ARG A 75 -21.88 7.95 1.40
CA ARG A 75 -20.89 7.71 2.45
C ARG A 75 -19.57 8.40 2.14
N TRP A 76 -19.16 8.33 0.89
CA TRP A 76 -17.93 8.98 0.41
C TRP A 76 -17.95 10.47 0.69
N ASP A 77 -19.07 11.14 0.38
CA ASP A 77 -19.25 12.58 0.61
C ASP A 77 -19.30 12.94 2.11
N SER A 78 -19.67 11.96 2.95
CA SER A 78 -19.65 12.08 4.42
C SER A 78 -18.30 11.65 5.04
N MET A 79 -17.24 11.52 4.22
CA MET A 79 -15.89 11.10 4.65
C MET A 79 -15.82 9.67 5.23
N ASP A 80 -16.82 8.84 4.97
CA ASP A 80 -16.76 7.40 5.25
C ASP A 80 -16.33 6.65 3.97
N TRP A 81 -15.03 6.43 3.84
CA TRP A 81 -14.40 5.79 2.69
C TRP A 81 -14.27 4.27 2.83
N SER A 82 -14.73 3.69 3.93
CA SER A 82 -14.57 2.27 4.28
C SER A 82 -15.06 1.31 3.19
N GLN A 83 -16.07 1.72 2.42
CA GLN A 83 -16.63 0.91 1.33
C GLN A 83 -15.76 0.92 0.06
N GLY A 84 -14.80 1.83 -0.04
CA GLY A 84 -13.89 1.95 -1.17
C GLY A 84 -14.56 2.31 -2.48
N CYS A 85 -13.90 1.92 -3.57
CA CYS A 85 -14.30 2.23 -4.93
C CYS A 85 -14.62 0.96 -5.72
N VAL A 86 -15.42 1.13 -6.78
CA VAL A 86 -15.78 0.09 -7.73
C VAL A 86 -15.47 0.55 -9.15
N ARG A 87 -15.27 -0.37 -10.08
CA ARG A 87 -15.00 -0.07 -11.48
C ARG A 87 -16.16 0.69 -12.13
N ASN A 88 -15.84 1.66 -12.96
CA ASN A 88 -16.82 2.37 -13.79
C ASN A 88 -17.46 1.43 -14.83
N LYS A 89 -16.64 0.53 -15.41
CA LYS A 89 -17.07 -0.50 -16.35
C LYS A 89 -16.77 -1.88 -15.77
N ARG A 90 -17.66 -2.82 -15.98
CA ARG A 90 -17.41 -4.23 -15.61
C ARG A 90 -16.39 -4.82 -16.61
N LEU A 91 -15.48 -5.65 -16.12
CA LEU A 91 -14.62 -6.46 -16.98
C LEU A 91 -15.49 -7.50 -17.66
N SER A 92 -15.38 -7.60 -18.98
CA SER A 92 -16.02 -8.65 -19.76
C SER A 92 -15.01 -9.75 -20.06
N CYS A 93 -15.33 -11.00 -19.72
CA CYS A 93 -14.46 -12.14 -20.06
C CYS A 93 -14.47 -12.46 -21.55
N GLU A 94 -15.40 -11.89 -22.30
CA GLU A 94 -15.56 -12.14 -23.74
C GLU A 94 -14.62 -11.29 -24.60
N GLU A 95 -14.23 -10.12 -24.13
CA GLU A 95 -13.41 -9.15 -24.88
C GLU A 95 -11.98 -9.05 -24.35
N LYS A 96 -11.24 -10.16 -24.33
CA LYS A 96 -9.85 -10.22 -23.82
C LYS A 96 -8.89 -9.22 -24.49
N SER A 97 -9.13 -8.88 -25.75
CA SER A 97 -8.25 -8.00 -26.53
C SER A 97 -8.37 -6.52 -26.17
N THR A 98 -9.38 -6.13 -25.39
CA THR A 98 -9.65 -4.72 -25.03
C THR A 98 -9.18 -4.38 -23.62
N HIS A 99 -8.78 -5.37 -22.81
CA HIS A 99 -8.32 -5.15 -21.46
C HIS A 99 -6.82 -4.83 -21.43
N GLY A 100 -6.48 -3.85 -20.63
CA GLY A 100 -5.12 -3.43 -20.40
C GLY A 100 -4.83 -3.24 -18.91
N PHE A 101 -3.63 -2.78 -18.60
CA PHE A 101 -3.22 -2.46 -17.25
C PHE A 101 -2.82 -0.99 -17.16
N LEU A 102 -3.32 -0.30 -16.14
CA LEU A 102 -2.84 1.02 -15.75
C LEU A 102 -1.79 0.88 -14.66
N LYS A 103 -0.68 1.57 -14.86
CA LYS A 103 0.39 1.67 -13.87
C LYS A 103 0.06 2.76 -12.85
N PHE A 104 0.15 2.40 -11.59
CA PHE A 104 0.05 3.32 -10.46
C PHE A 104 1.35 3.24 -9.65
N SER A 105 1.96 4.39 -9.39
CA SER A 105 3.18 4.52 -8.61
C SER A 105 2.86 5.10 -7.23
N GLY A 106 3.68 4.76 -6.24
CA GLY A 106 3.56 5.31 -4.88
C GLY A 106 2.37 4.77 -4.10
N LEU A 107 1.87 3.58 -4.42
CA LEU A 107 0.82 2.92 -3.66
C LEU A 107 1.40 2.00 -2.59
N LYS A 108 0.82 1.98 -1.41
CA LYS A 108 1.00 0.87 -0.48
C LYS A 108 0.28 -0.34 -1.06
N LEU A 109 1.01 -1.45 -1.17
CA LEU A 109 0.43 -2.69 -1.68
C LEU A 109 -0.64 -3.22 -0.70
N PRO A 110 -1.68 -3.90 -1.21
CA PRO A 110 -2.65 -4.57 -0.36
C PRO A 110 -1.99 -5.69 0.45
N ASP A 111 -2.71 -6.17 1.44
CA ASP A 111 -2.29 -7.34 2.20
C ASP A 111 -2.13 -8.56 1.26
N THR A 112 -1.19 -9.43 1.59
CA THR A 112 -0.78 -10.55 0.74
C THR A 112 -1.64 -11.80 0.91
N THR A 113 -2.71 -11.76 1.71
CA THR A 113 -3.56 -12.92 2.02
C THR A 113 -4.14 -13.59 0.77
N HIS A 114 -4.44 -12.80 -0.26
CA HIS A 114 -4.97 -13.28 -1.55
C HIS A 114 -3.99 -13.03 -2.71
N SER A 115 -2.70 -12.98 -2.41
CA SER A 115 -1.66 -12.77 -3.41
C SER A 115 -0.99 -14.09 -3.78
N TRP A 116 -0.69 -14.23 -5.07
CA TRP A 116 0.17 -15.30 -5.56
C TRP A 116 1.55 -14.71 -5.90
N VAL A 117 2.62 -15.37 -5.48
CA VAL A 117 3.99 -14.88 -5.66
C VAL A 117 4.82 -15.93 -6.37
N ASN A 118 5.54 -15.53 -7.42
CA ASN A 118 6.55 -16.35 -8.08
C ASN A 118 7.82 -15.52 -8.30
N THR A 119 8.85 -15.81 -7.53
CA THR A 119 10.13 -15.10 -7.56
C THR A 119 10.99 -15.39 -8.79
N LYS A 120 10.60 -16.36 -9.62
CA LYS A 120 11.31 -16.74 -10.85
C LYS A 120 10.76 -16.06 -12.10
N MET A 121 9.59 -15.40 -12.01
CA MET A 121 8.95 -14.73 -13.13
C MET A 121 9.41 -13.30 -13.25
N ASN A 122 9.66 -12.86 -14.47
CA ASN A 122 9.83 -11.45 -14.77
C ASN A 122 8.45 -10.74 -14.89
N LEU A 123 8.47 -9.40 -15.01
CA LEU A 123 7.25 -8.60 -15.00
C LEU A 123 6.35 -8.87 -16.22
N GLU A 124 6.92 -9.16 -17.40
CA GLU A 124 6.14 -9.47 -18.60
C GLU A 124 5.48 -10.85 -18.52
N GLU A 125 6.17 -11.84 -17.96
CA GLU A 125 5.60 -13.16 -17.69
C GLU A 125 4.46 -13.07 -16.68
N CYS A 126 4.65 -12.27 -15.61
CA CYS A 126 3.63 -12.01 -14.61
C CYS A 126 2.38 -11.34 -15.21
N LYS A 127 2.58 -10.38 -16.12
CA LYS A 127 1.52 -9.74 -16.90
C LYS A 127 0.74 -10.74 -17.74
N ALA A 128 1.44 -11.60 -18.47
CA ALA A 128 0.82 -12.61 -19.31
C ALA A 128 -0.02 -13.60 -18.49
N GLU A 129 0.50 -14.04 -17.35
CA GLU A 129 -0.21 -14.92 -16.42
C GLU A 129 -1.46 -14.25 -15.83
N CYS A 130 -1.35 -12.98 -15.45
CA CYS A 130 -2.49 -12.21 -14.95
C CYS A 130 -3.59 -12.05 -16.03
N LEU A 131 -3.24 -11.80 -17.28
CA LEU A 131 -4.20 -11.73 -18.39
C LEU A 131 -4.91 -13.05 -18.64
N ASN A 132 -4.26 -14.17 -18.38
CA ASN A 132 -4.84 -15.49 -18.53
C ASN A 132 -5.74 -15.91 -17.36
N ASN A 133 -5.60 -15.24 -16.21
CA ASN A 133 -6.34 -15.55 -14.99
C ASN A 133 -7.41 -14.49 -14.73
N TYR A 134 -8.69 -14.80 -14.94
CA TYR A 134 -9.81 -13.87 -14.73
C TYR A 134 -10.00 -13.36 -13.30
N THR A 135 -9.40 -14.02 -12.32
CA THR A 135 -9.41 -13.55 -10.93
C THR A 135 -8.28 -12.58 -10.63
N CYS A 136 -7.30 -12.46 -11.53
CA CYS A 136 -6.18 -11.54 -11.36
C CYS A 136 -6.65 -10.10 -11.63
N MET A 137 -6.54 -9.28 -10.62
CA MET A 137 -6.97 -7.87 -10.69
C MET A 137 -5.80 -6.91 -10.84
N ALA A 138 -4.61 -7.34 -10.42
CA ALA A 138 -3.40 -6.53 -10.44
C ALA A 138 -2.16 -7.42 -10.39
N TYR A 139 -1.05 -6.90 -10.89
CA TYR A 139 0.26 -7.52 -10.71
C TYR A 139 1.32 -6.45 -10.41
N THR A 140 2.39 -6.88 -9.78
CA THR A 140 3.52 -6.01 -9.41
C THR A 140 4.80 -6.82 -9.38
N ASN A 141 5.95 -6.15 -9.43
CA ASN A 141 7.23 -6.79 -9.18
C ASN A 141 7.48 -6.86 -7.67
N SER A 142 7.79 -8.05 -7.16
CA SER A 142 8.16 -8.26 -5.76
C SER A 142 9.65 -7.99 -5.47
N ASP A 143 10.48 -7.82 -6.51
CA ASP A 143 11.92 -7.70 -6.33
C ASP A 143 12.34 -6.25 -6.09
N ILE A 144 12.44 -5.88 -4.83
CA ILE A 144 12.95 -4.59 -4.36
C ILE A 144 14.49 -4.52 -4.52
N MET A 145 15.17 -5.67 -4.69
CA MET A 145 16.63 -5.76 -4.66
C MET A 145 17.32 -5.53 -6.02
N MET A 146 16.60 -5.64 -7.14
CA MET A 146 17.19 -5.52 -8.49
C MET A 146 17.21 -4.11 -9.07
N SER A 147 16.64 -3.13 -8.41
CA SER A 147 16.76 -1.73 -8.83
C SER A 147 18.00 -1.11 -8.20
N GLN A 148 19.12 -1.14 -8.91
CA GLN A 148 20.35 -0.40 -8.57
C GLN A 148 20.14 1.12 -8.71
N LYS A 149 19.22 1.70 -7.96
CA LYS A 149 19.23 3.15 -7.62
C LYS A 149 18.30 3.38 -6.42
N PRO A 150 18.81 4.00 -5.33
CA PRO A 150 17.96 4.44 -4.23
C PRO A 150 17.23 5.72 -4.65
N LYS A 151 16.12 5.57 -5.36
CA LYS A 151 15.14 6.63 -5.54
C LYS A 151 13.80 6.02 -5.16
N GLU A 152 13.30 6.49 -3.99
CA GLU A 152 11.96 6.32 -3.49
C GLU A 152 11.38 4.91 -3.67
N SER A 153 11.08 4.26 -2.57
CA SER A 153 10.37 2.97 -2.53
C SER A 153 8.93 3.14 -3.04
N THR A 154 8.79 3.50 -4.31
CA THR A 154 7.52 3.55 -4.99
C THR A 154 7.20 2.15 -5.48
N HIS A 155 6.33 1.45 -4.76
CA HIS A 155 5.76 0.23 -5.27
C HIS A 155 4.83 0.58 -6.44
N ASP A 156 5.23 0.15 -7.63
CA ASP A 156 4.41 0.27 -8.82
C ASP A 156 3.42 -0.90 -8.85
N ALA A 157 2.14 -0.61 -8.86
CA ALA A 157 1.08 -1.59 -9.06
C ALA A 157 0.43 -1.39 -10.43
N LEU A 158 0.24 -2.47 -11.18
CA LEU A 158 -0.46 -2.45 -12.44
C LEU A 158 -1.83 -3.10 -12.24
N LEU A 159 -2.88 -2.28 -12.33
CA LEU A 159 -4.27 -2.69 -12.18
C LEU A 159 -4.91 -2.91 -13.55
N MET A 160 -5.67 -4.00 -13.70
CA MET A 160 -6.41 -4.30 -14.92
C MET A 160 -7.53 -3.25 -15.14
N GLU A 161 -7.62 -2.70 -16.34
CA GLU A 161 -8.62 -1.74 -16.79
C GLU A 161 -9.54 -2.34 -17.86
#